data_956942486cb1ce3abefacf13c0a98034
#
_entry.id   956942486cb1ce3abefacf13c0a98034
#
_cell.length_a   1.000
_cell.length_b   1.000
_cell.length_c   1.000
_cell.angle_alpha   90.00
_cell.angle_beta   90.00
_cell.angle_gamma   90.00
#
_symmetry.space_group_name_H-M   'P 1'
#
loop_
_entity.id
_entity.type
_entity.pdbx_description
1 polymer ?
#
loop_
_entity_poly.entity_id
_entity_poly.type
_entity_poly.pdbx_seq_one_letter_code
_entity_poly.pdbx_strand_id
1 'polypeptide(L)'
;QEVFKLSRKKYPDSKIFGLTTGAAVMKINSELGYIPVSYSDLTDDQEFWKGCQSCINYEILMSKNRQNCLCTAMLYDPHAKKNHTAELALRDDFKKEIKLFDRWVRLKKYVMLKLTKSKDTVKSIFL
;
A
#
# COMPACT_ATOMS: atom_id res chain seq x y z
N GLN A 1 11.96 -7.40 15.67
CA GLN A 1 12.96 -6.32 15.46
C GLN A 1 14.38 -6.82 15.69
N GLU A 2 14.66 -7.63 16.73
CA GLU A 2 16.01 -8.14 17.02
C GLU A 2 16.56 -9.03 15.90
N VAL A 3 15.74 -9.93 15.35
CA VAL A 3 16.12 -10.78 14.21
C VAL A 3 16.56 -9.92 13.02
N PHE A 4 15.83 -8.85 12.72
CA PHE A 4 16.20 -7.92 11.65
C PHE A 4 17.57 -7.27 11.90
N LYS A 5 17.84 -6.81 13.12
CA LYS A 5 19.15 -6.22 13.48
C LYS A 5 20.29 -7.22 13.31
N LEU A 6 20.08 -8.46 13.76
CA LEU A 6 21.06 -9.55 13.61
C LEU A 6 21.32 -9.88 12.13
N SER A 7 20.24 -10.00 11.33
CA SER A 7 20.37 -10.24 9.90
C SER A 7 21.14 -9.12 9.20
N ARG A 8 20.85 -7.87 9.53
CA ARG A 8 21.56 -6.70 9.00
C ARG A 8 23.04 -6.66 9.41
N LYS A 9 23.35 -7.07 10.65
CA LYS A 9 24.73 -7.16 11.13
C LYS A 9 25.53 -8.25 10.39
N LYS A 10 24.89 -9.40 10.14
CA LYS A 10 25.54 -10.53 9.47
C LYS A 10 25.65 -10.34 7.96
N TYR A 11 24.63 -9.72 7.35
CA TYR A 11 24.52 -9.55 5.90
C TYR A 11 24.14 -8.09 5.57
N PRO A 12 25.09 -7.14 5.65
CA PRO A 12 24.80 -5.70 5.54
C PRO A 12 24.23 -5.29 4.18
N ASP A 13 24.64 -5.95 3.10
CA ASP A 13 24.26 -5.60 1.73
C ASP A 13 23.14 -6.46 1.15
N SER A 14 22.67 -7.44 1.93
CA SER A 14 21.63 -8.37 1.45
C SER A 14 20.23 -7.78 1.56
N LYS A 15 19.42 -8.07 0.57
CA LYS A 15 17.98 -7.84 0.62
C LYS A 15 17.33 -8.80 1.60
N ILE A 16 16.33 -8.32 2.34
CA ILE A 16 15.55 -9.15 3.28
C ILE A 16 14.09 -9.01 2.90
N PHE A 17 13.42 -10.13 2.69
CA PHE A 17 12.02 -10.13 2.30
C PHE A 17 11.19 -11.14 3.09
N GLY A 18 9.87 -10.99 3.02
CA GLY A 18 8.93 -11.90 3.65
C GLY A 18 7.52 -11.74 3.10
N LEU A 19 6.72 -12.75 3.35
CA LEU A 19 5.30 -12.80 2.98
C LEU A 19 4.46 -12.78 4.25
N THR A 20 3.43 -11.95 4.30
CA THR A 20 2.53 -11.87 5.46
C THR A 20 1.12 -11.48 5.06
N THR A 21 0.12 -12.02 5.78
CA THR A 21 -1.28 -11.56 5.74
C THR A 21 -1.61 -10.62 6.90
N GLY A 22 -0.72 -10.51 7.88
CA GLY A 22 -0.97 -9.79 9.12
C GLY A 22 -0.69 -8.28 9.00
N ALA A 23 -1.72 -7.44 9.16
CA ALA A 23 -1.58 -5.98 9.13
C ALA A 23 -0.59 -5.46 10.19
N ALA A 24 -0.56 -6.06 11.38
CA ALA A 24 0.39 -5.71 12.42
C ALA A 24 1.84 -5.99 12.00
N VAL A 25 2.09 -7.13 11.32
CA VAL A 25 3.42 -7.48 10.80
C VAL A 25 3.82 -6.53 9.68
N MET A 26 2.89 -6.19 8.78
CA MET A 26 3.14 -5.20 7.72
C MET A 26 3.54 -3.84 8.30
N LYS A 27 2.86 -3.39 9.37
CA LYS A 27 3.19 -2.14 10.06
C LYS A 27 4.61 -2.18 10.64
N ILE A 28 4.95 -3.23 11.39
CA ILE A 28 6.30 -3.40 11.97
C ILE A 28 7.36 -3.42 10.87
N ASN A 29 7.12 -4.14 9.78
CA ASN A 29 8.04 -4.20 8.66
C ASN A 29 8.21 -2.84 7.99
N SER A 30 7.13 -2.08 7.80
CA SER A 30 7.21 -0.72 7.24
C SER A 30 8.02 0.23 8.12
N GLU A 31 7.90 0.11 9.45
CA GLU A 31 8.71 0.88 10.41
C GLU A 31 10.21 0.52 10.33
N LEU A 32 10.53 -0.73 9.94
CA LEU A 32 11.91 -1.18 9.69
C LEU A 32 12.44 -0.81 8.30
N GLY A 33 11.61 -0.19 7.45
CA GLY A 33 11.99 0.24 6.11
C GLY A 33 11.71 -0.76 5.01
N TYR A 34 10.89 -1.79 5.26
CA TYR A 34 10.38 -2.65 4.20
C TYR A 34 9.31 -1.91 3.40
N ILE A 35 9.28 -2.17 2.10
CA ILE A 35 8.24 -1.69 1.19
C ILE A 35 7.43 -2.87 0.62
N PRO A 36 6.13 -2.70 0.34
CA PRO A 36 5.37 -3.67 -0.43
C PRO A 36 5.93 -3.76 -1.86
N VAL A 37 6.07 -4.98 -2.36
CA VAL A 37 6.63 -5.24 -3.70
C VAL A 37 5.82 -6.31 -4.43
N SER A 38 6.05 -6.46 -5.73
CA SER A 38 5.54 -7.58 -6.50
C SER A 38 6.24 -8.88 -6.11
N TYR A 39 5.56 -10.01 -6.27
CA TYR A 39 6.16 -11.33 -6.04
C TYR A 39 7.33 -11.61 -6.99
N SER A 40 7.29 -11.04 -8.19
CA SER A 40 8.39 -11.10 -9.16
C SER A 40 9.69 -10.46 -8.68
N ASP A 41 9.60 -9.57 -7.69
CA ASP A 41 10.77 -8.86 -7.14
C ASP A 41 11.44 -9.61 -5.98
N LEU A 42 10.88 -10.75 -5.57
CA LEU A 42 11.37 -11.51 -4.43
C LEU A 42 12.53 -12.43 -4.81
N THR A 43 12.24 -13.66 -5.18
CA THR A 43 13.23 -14.69 -5.47
C THR A 43 12.65 -15.79 -6.34
N ASP A 44 13.49 -16.36 -7.20
CA ASP A 44 13.18 -17.57 -8.00
C ASP A 44 13.57 -18.86 -7.26
N ASP A 45 14.12 -18.76 -6.04
CA ASP A 45 14.58 -19.91 -5.27
C ASP A 45 13.42 -20.87 -4.94
N GLN A 46 13.52 -22.08 -5.45
CA GLN A 46 12.51 -23.13 -5.25
C GLN A 46 12.41 -23.56 -3.77
N GLU A 47 13.50 -23.53 -3.03
CA GLU A 47 13.50 -23.90 -1.60
C GLU A 47 12.66 -22.93 -0.78
N PHE A 48 12.73 -21.63 -1.08
CA PHE A 48 11.86 -20.64 -0.46
C PHE A 48 10.38 -20.95 -0.70
N TRP A 49 10.01 -21.24 -1.95
CA TRP A 49 8.60 -21.50 -2.32
C TRP A 49 8.06 -22.82 -1.81
N LYS A 50 8.93 -23.80 -1.50
CA LYS A 50 8.51 -25.04 -0.82
C LYS A 50 7.89 -24.75 0.55
N GLY A 51 8.30 -23.69 1.24
CA GLY A 51 7.70 -23.26 2.50
C GLY A 51 6.20 -22.93 2.40
N CYS A 52 5.72 -22.58 1.21
CA CYS A 52 4.30 -22.31 0.98
C CYS A 52 3.45 -23.59 0.77
N GLN A 53 4.04 -24.75 0.55
CA GLN A 53 3.31 -25.99 0.22
C GLN A 53 2.34 -26.42 1.32
N SER A 54 2.64 -26.13 2.58
CA SER A 54 1.77 -26.43 3.72
C SER A 54 0.72 -25.34 4.00
N CYS A 55 0.72 -24.26 3.23
CA CYS A 55 -0.20 -23.15 3.42
C CYS A 55 -1.55 -23.44 2.78
N ILE A 56 -2.65 -23.08 3.45
CA ILE A 56 -4.02 -23.20 2.91
C ILE A 56 -4.21 -22.41 1.60
N ASN A 57 -3.42 -21.38 1.38
CA ASN A 57 -3.48 -20.54 0.18
C ASN A 57 -2.54 -21.01 -0.94
N TYR A 58 -1.95 -22.19 -0.82
CA TYR A 58 -0.97 -22.68 -1.80
C TYR A 58 -1.56 -22.82 -3.22
N GLU A 59 -2.81 -23.28 -3.32
CA GLU A 59 -3.50 -23.41 -4.60
C GLU A 59 -3.67 -22.05 -5.30
N ILE A 60 -3.95 -20.99 -4.53
CA ILE A 60 -4.05 -19.62 -5.07
C ILE A 60 -2.70 -19.18 -5.64
N LEU A 61 -1.62 -19.42 -4.89
CA LEU A 61 -0.26 -19.12 -5.33
C LEU A 61 0.10 -19.84 -6.64
N MET A 62 -0.23 -21.13 -6.72
CA MET A 62 0.05 -21.94 -7.90
C MET A 62 -0.81 -21.57 -9.11
N SER A 63 -2.10 -21.27 -8.90
CA SER A 63 -3.00 -20.82 -9.97
C SER A 63 -2.57 -19.51 -10.63
N LYS A 64 -1.77 -18.71 -9.92
CA LYS A 64 -1.20 -17.44 -10.39
C LYS A 64 0.27 -17.55 -10.79
N ASN A 65 0.79 -18.75 -11.01
CA ASN A 65 2.20 -19.01 -11.36
C ASN A 65 3.17 -18.31 -10.39
N ARG A 66 2.86 -18.29 -9.10
CA ARG A 66 3.61 -17.63 -8.03
C ARG A 66 3.74 -16.10 -8.16
N GLN A 67 2.92 -15.46 -8.99
CA GLN A 67 2.95 -14.02 -9.18
C GLN A 67 2.08 -13.28 -8.16
N ASN A 68 1.18 -13.97 -7.46
CA ASN A 68 0.29 -13.37 -6.47
C ASN A 68 -0.27 -14.42 -5.50
N CYS A 69 -0.59 -13.96 -4.29
CA CYS A 69 -1.27 -14.73 -3.24
C CYS A 69 -2.02 -13.77 -2.33
N LEU A 70 -2.69 -14.27 -1.29
CA LEU A 70 -3.32 -13.44 -0.25
C LEU A 70 -2.30 -12.78 0.69
N CYS A 71 -1.05 -13.25 0.70
CA CYS A 71 0.03 -12.59 1.43
C CYS A 71 0.48 -11.30 0.72
N THR A 72 0.88 -10.32 1.49
CA THR A 72 1.62 -9.16 0.98
C THR A 72 3.11 -9.46 1.00
N ALA A 73 3.76 -9.29 -0.14
CA ALA A 73 5.21 -9.37 -0.24
C ALA A 73 5.83 -8.05 0.25
N MET A 74 6.80 -8.14 1.14
CA MET A 74 7.51 -6.97 1.67
C MET A 74 9.01 -7.19 1.54
N LEU A 75 9.70 -6.19 1.01
CA LEU A 75 11.14 -6.22 0.73
C LEU A 75 11.84 -5.06 1.44
N TYR A 76 12.92 -5.39 2.14
CA TYR A 76 13.92 -4.44 2.59
C TYR A 76 15.14 -4.50 1.67
N ASP A 77 15.46 -3.39 1.00
CA ASP A 77 16.65 -3.25 0.18
C ASP A 77 17.56 -2.17 0.78
N PRO A 78 18.78 -2.51 1.23
CA PRO A 78 19.70 -1.53 1.82
C PRO A 78 20.15 -0.45 0.83
N HIS A 79 20.07 -0.73 -0.48
CA HIS A 79 20.48 0.17 -1.54
C HIS A 79 19.34 1.02 -2.10
N ALA A 80 18.08 0.70 -1.76
CA ALA A 80 16.88 1.40 -2.26
C ALA A 80 16.62 2.79 -1.61
N LYS A 81 17.46 3.23 -0.68
CA LYS A 81 17.26 4.49 0.08
C LYS A 81 17.07 5.74 -0.78
N LYS A 82 17.52 5.74 -2.03
CA LYS A 82 17.35 6.89 -2.94
C LYS A 82 15.94 6.99 -3.55
N ASN A 83 15.21 5.88 -3.67
CA ASN A 83 13.91 5.86 -4.33
C ASN A 83 12.75 6.07 -3.35
N HIS A 84 12.93 5.71 -2.07
CA HIS A 84 11.88 5.81 -1.05
C HIS A 84 11.52 7.27 -0.69
N THR A 85 12.51 8.19 -0.72
CA THR A 85 12.26 9.63 -0.51
C THR A 85 11.42 10.23 -1.64
N ALA A 86 11.65 9.82 -2.88
CA ALA A 86 10.85 10.25 -4.02
C ALA A 86 9.41 9.69 -3.94
N GLU A 87 9.24 8.45 -3.52
CA GLU A 87 7.92 7.81 -3.36
C GLU A 87 7.12 8.41 -2.19
N LEU A 88 7.78 8.77 -1.08
CA LEU A 88 7.15 9.49 0.02
C LEU A 88 6.71 10.91 -0.41
N ALA A 89 7.51 11.61 -1.19
CA ALA A 89 7.15 12.91 -1.74
C ALA A 89 5.92 12.81 -2.66
N LEU A 90 5.87 11.81 -3.55
CA LEU A 90 4.71 11.52 -4.40
C LEU A 90 3.45 11.20 -3.58
N ARG A 91 3.57 10.47 -2.48
CA ARG A 91 2.44 10.18 -1.57
C ARG A 91 1.92 11.42 -0.86
N ASP A 92 2.80 12.33 -0.48
CA ASP A 92 2.40 13.56 0.19
C ASP A 92 1.76 14.56 -0.79
N ASP A 93 2.22 14.63 -2.02
CA ASP A 93 1.58 15.39 -3.09
C ASP A 93 0.20 14.81 -3.43
N PHE A 94 0.09 13.50 -3.55
CA PHE A 94 -1.20 12.83 -3.75
C PHE A 94 -2.20 13.10 -2.61
N LYS A 95 -1.75 13.10 -1.34
CA LYS A 95 -2.60 13.48 -0.20
C LYS A 95 -3.07 14.93 -0.27
N LYS A 96 -2.23 15.86 -0.76
CA LYS A 96 -2.63 17.26 -0.98
C LYS A 96 -3.70 17.37 -2.05
N GLU A 97 -3.55 16.64 -3.17
CA GLU A 97 -4.54 16.61 -4.25
C GLU A 97 -5.89 16.08 -3.79
N ILE A 98 -5.91 14.98 -3.00
CA ILE A 98 -7.15 14.45 -2.41
C ILE A 98 -7.83 15.50 -1.53
N LYS A 99 -7.09 16.21 -0.69
CA LYS A 99 -7.67 17.28 0.16
C LYS A 99 -8.26 18.42 -0.66
N LEU A 100 -7.63 18.80 -1.76
CA LEU A 100 -8.15 19.82 -2.68
C LEU A 100 -9.43 19.33 -3.37
N PHE A 101 -9.45 18.08 -3.81
CA PHE A 101 -10.63 17.47 -4.41
C PHE A 101 -11.80 17.41 -3.43
N ASP A 102 -11.59 17.01 -2.18
CA ASP A 102 -12.62 16.99 -1.13
C ASP A 102 -13.20 18.40 -0.86
N ARG A 103 -12.32 19.42 -0.84
CA ARG A 103 -12.78 20.82 -0.70
C ARG A 103 -13.62 21.25 -1.88
N TRP A 104 -13.24 20.87 -3.10
CA TRP A 104 -13.98 21.18 -4.32
C TRP A 104 -15.36 20.48 -4.34
N VAL A 105 -15.40 19.20 -3.96
CA VAL A 105 -16.68 18.44 -3.85
C VAL A 105 -17.62 19.07 -2.83
N ARG A 106 -17.11 19.49 -1.67
CA ARG A 106 -17.91 20.19 -0.65
C ARG A 106 -18.44 21.52 -1.16
N LEU A 107 -17.60 22.31 -1.85
CA LEU A 107 -18.02 23.57 -2.46
C LEU A 107 -19.11 23.36 -3.51
N LYS A 108 -18.91 22.40 -4.41
CA LYS A 108 -19.90 22.04 -5.43
C LYS A 108 -21.25 21.64 -4.80
N LYS A 109 -21.23 20.80 -3.77
CA LYS A 109 -22.43 20.40 -3.03
C LYS A 109 -23.12 21.60 -2.38
N TYR A 110 -22.38 22.51 -1.77
CA TYR A 110 -22.92 23.72 -1.16
C TYR A 110 -23.58 24.66 -2.17
N VAL A 111 -22.94 24.88 -3.32
CA VAL A 111 -23.49 25.70 -4.42
C VAL A 111 -24.75 25.09 -4.98
N MET A 112 -24.76 23.77 -5.24
CA MET A 112 -25.95 23.06 -5.74
C MET A 112 -27.12 23.13 -4.76
N LEU A 113 -26.88 22.97 -3.45
CA LEU A 113 -27.91 23.08 -2.43
C LEU A 113 -28.48 24.51 -2.32
N LYS A 114 -27.67 25.55 -2.50
CA LYS A 114 -28.17 26.94 -2.54
C LYS A 114 -29.01 27.22 -3.76
N LEU A 115 -28.61 26.70 -4.94
CA LEU A 115 -29.36 26.88 -6.19
C LEU A 115 -30.71 26.17 -6.14
N THR A 116 -30.80 24.99 -5.50
CA THR A 116 -32.10 24.30 -5.34
C THR A 116 -33.03 25.05 -4.39
N LYS A 117 -32.52 25.54 -3.23
CA LYS A 117 -33.33 26.36 -2.31
C LYS A 117 -33.83 27.65 -2.93
N SER A 118 -33.03 28.30 -3.79
CA SER A 118 -33.47 29.50 -4.52
C SER A 118 -34.63 29.23 -5.51
N LYS A 119 -34.62 28.05 -6.17
CA LYS A 119 -35.70 27.65 -7.07
C LYS A 119 -37.02 27.36 -6.33
N ASP A 120 -36.94 26.80 -5.13
CA ASP A 120 -38.14 26.51 -4.32
C ASP A 120 -38.76 27.79 -3.76
N THR A 121 -37.94 28.80 -3.41
CA THR A 121 -38.42 30.12 -2.98
C THR A 121 -39.14 30.89 -4.09
N VAL A 122 -38.65 30.79 -5.32
CA VAL A 122 -39.28 31.43 -6.49
C VAL A 122 -40.63 30.76 -6.82
N LYS A 123 -40.73 29.42 -6.67
CA LYS A 123 -42.02 28.73 -6.87
C LYS A 123 -43.09 29.10 -5.83
N SER A 124 -42.70 29.41 -4.59
CA SER A 124 -43.65 29.81 -3.53
C SER A 124 -44.14 31.25 -3.65
N ILE A 125 -43.55 32.09 -4.47
CA ILE A 125 -43.96 33.48 -4.72
C ILE A 125 -44.98 33.57 -5.89
N PHE A 126 -45.04 32.54 -6.72
CA PHE A 126 -45.96 32.50 -7.88
C PHE A 126 -47.17 31.56 -7.71
N LEU A 127 -47.46 31.12 -6.50
CA LEU A 127 -48.69 30.43 -6.08
C LEU A 127 -49.45 31.29 -5.06
#